data_2d41851918613279f9f8818749d1349f
#
_entry.id   2d41851918613279f9f8818749d1349f
#
_cell.length_a   1.000
_cell.length_b   1.000
_cell.length_c   1.000
_cell.angle_alpha   90.00
_cell.angle_beta   90.00
_cell.angle_gamma   90.00
#
_symmetry.space_group_name_H-M   'P 1'
#
loop_
_entity.id
_entity.type
_entity.pdbx_description
1 polymer ?
#
loop_
_entity_poly.entity_id
_entity_poly.type
_entity_poly.pdbx_seq_one_letter_code
_entity_poly.pdbx_strand_id
1 'polypeptide(L)'
;CGSFLETFAKSLGYSAQEFSLAACHSEAPCDLGTRCTVFMNSKVKQVLREGATINDIAAGLAYSVVKNCLYKVLKLKDISVLGKDIVVQGGTMRNDAVVRAIELLSGAEVARCDTPELMGAFGCALYAMKHQGESVSLDEIINKAQYSARSLYCKGCDNRCLVIRYEFESGKSYYSGNRCEKVFTNGESSNRKGLNVYRQKEELLFHRSAEIAAPEQIIGIPRCLNMYEEYPFWHTLFTSCGIQVCLSDPSNFRKYEHNARMVMSDNICFPAKLVHSHVQDLIEKKVDRIFMPFVIFERKGMEQNSYNCPIVTGYSEVIKSVQSEGISVDSPAITFKDRNLLFKQCREYLSGLSVDDRTIQQAFQKAESEQHSFINTLVDYNKNILQQTGKGETLTVMLAGRPYHTDSLIQHKVSDMLSDMGVNVITDDLVRQMDIPTGDAHFVAQWAYTNRILKAAKWC
;
A
#
# COMPACT_ATOMS: atom_id res chain seq x y z
N CYS A 1 -9.14 12.36 -14.36
CA CYS A 1 -10.61 12.14 -14.54
C CYS A 1 -10.89 11.30 -15.79
N GLY A 2 -10.37 11.66 -16.98
CA GLY A 2 -10.61 10.91 -18.22
C GLY A 2 -10.16 9.45 -18.14
N SER A 3 -8.95 9.19 -17.66
CA SER A 3 -8.41 7.83 -17.49
C SER A 3 -9.22 6.97 -16.51
N PHE A 4 -9.85 7.59 -15.52
CA PHE A 4 -10.75 6.90 -14.59
C PHE A 4 -11.98 6.35 -15.32
N LEU A 5 -12.68 7.19 -16.09
CA LEU A 5 -13.84 6.78 -16.89
C LEU A 5 -13.47 5.75 -17.96
N GLU A 6 -12.32 5.94 -18.62
CA GLU A 6 -11.79 5.01 -19.63
C GLU A 6 -11.50 3.62 -19.02
N THR A 7 -10.94 3.56 -17.80
CA THR A 7 -10.68 2.30 -17.11
C THR A 7 -11.99 1.52 -16.85
N PHE A 8 -13.03 2.20 -16.38
CA PHE A 8 -14.34 1.58 -16.17
C PHE A 8 -15.01 1.17 -17.48
N ALA A 9 -14.97 2.03 -18.50
CA ALA A 9 -15.49 1.70 -19.83
C ALA A 9 -14.86 0.39 -20.35
N LYS A 10 -13.52 0.30 -20.34
CA LYS A 10 -12.80 -0.91 -20.76
C LYS A 10 -13.15 -2.14 -19.93
N SER A 11 -13.29 -1.99 -18.61
CA SER A 11 -13.64 -3.11 -17.72
C SER A 11 -15.06 -3.65 -17.96
N LEU A 12 -15.94 -2.83 -18.52
CA LEU A 12 -17.30 -3.17 -18.89
C LEU A 12 -17.47 -3.52 -20.37
N GLY A 13 -16.37 -3.52 -21.15
CA GLY A 13 -16.37 -3.90 -22.57
C GLY A 13 -16.77 -2.78 -23.54
N TYR A 14 -16.69 -1.52 -23.12
CA TYR A 14 -17.04 -0.34 -23.92
C TYR A 14 -15.83 0.50 -24.27
N SER A 15 -15.87 1.16 -25.42
CA SER A 15 -14.98 2.29 -25.68
C SER A 15 -15.38 3.50 -24.82
N ALA A 16 -14.46 4.45 -24.64
CA ALA A 16 -14.77 5.67 -23.87
C ALA A 16 -15.94 6.48 -24.47
N GLN A 17 -16.06 6.47 -25.81
CA GLN A 17 -17.10 7.19 -26.53
C GLN A 17 -18.48 6.51 -26.38
N GLU A 18 -18.53 5.19 -26.59
CA GLU A 18 -19.77 4.41 -26.39
C GLU A 18 -20.27 4.52 -24.95
N PHE A 19 -19.33 4.50 -23.98
CA PHE A 19 -19.66 4.63 -22.57
C PHE A 19 -20.20 6.02 -22.21
N SER A 20 -19.69 7.07 -22.86
CA SER A 20 -20.22 8.44 -22.74
C SER A 20 -21.64 8.54 -23.28
N LEU A 21 -21.88 7.97 -24.47
CA LEU A 21 -23.22 7.94 -25.07
C LEU A 21 -24.21 7.13 -24.22
N ALA A 22 -23.80 5.97 -23.71
CA ALA A 22 -24.61 5.16 -22.82
C ALA A 22 -25.03 5.97 -21.58
N ALA A 23 -24.12 6.73 -20.98
CA ALA A 23 -24.42 7.58 -19.84
C ALA A 23 -25.47 8.67 -20.15
N CYS A 24 -25.47 9.21 -21.36
CA CYS A 24 -26.47 10.21 -21.78
C CYS A 24 -27.88 9.62 -21.95
N HIS A 25 -28.01 8.31 -22.08
CA HIS A 25 -29.30 7.58 -22.15
C HIS A 25 -29.73 6.99 -20.80
N SER A 26 -29.12 7.38 -19.70
CA SER A 26 -29.51 6.94 -18.36
C SER A 26 -30.82 7.57 -17.92
N GLU A 27 -31.75 6.75 -17.41
CA GLU A 27 -33.01 7.20 -16.83
C GLU A 27 -32.93 7.35 -15.32
N ALA A 28 -32.04 6.56 -14.65
CA ALA A 28 -31.87 6.54 -13.20
C ALA A 28 -30.38 6.42 -12.80
N PRO A 29 -29.60 7.50 -12.91
CA PRO A 29 -28.16 7.46 -12.60
C PRO A 29 -27.87 6.90 -11.21
N CYS A 30 -26.98 5.91 -11.11
CA CYS A 30 -26.60 5.31 -9.85
C CYS A 30 -25.88 6.32 -8.94
N ASP A 31 -26.27 6.42 -7.67
CA ASP A 31 -25.46 7.19 -6.71
C ASP A 31 -24.25 6.36 -6.26
N LEU A 32 -23.13 6.62 -6.89
CA LEU A 32 -21.85 5.97 -6.58
C LEU A 32 -21.02 6.76 -5.54
N GLY A 33 -21.50 7.94 -5.14
CA GLY A 33 -20.80 8.83 -4.19
C GLY A 33 -19.50 9.41 -4.72
N THR A 34 -18.62 9.85 -3.80
CA THR A 34 -17.32 10.50 -4.10
C THR A 34 -16.17 9.68 -3.57
N ARG A 35 -16.07 8.42 -3.94
CA ARG A 35 -15.05 7.49 -3.46
C ARG A 35 -13.81 7.48 -4.37
N CYS A 36 -12.67 7.05 -3.84
CA CYS A 36 -11.50 6.79 -4.68
C CYS A 36 -11.72 5.57 -5.59
N THR A 37 -10.91 5.44 -6.63
CA THR A 37 -11.05 4.40 -7.68
C THR A 37 -11.15 2.98 -7.11
N VAL A 38 -10.38 2.68 -6.06
CA VAL A 38 -10.37 1.34 -5.43
C VAL A 38 -11.73 0.98 -4.84
N PHE A 39 -12.31 1.90 -4.05
CA PHE A 39 -13.63 1.70 -3.46
C PHE A 39 -14.77 1.83 -4.48
N MET A 40 -14.53 2.55 -5.57
CA MET A 40 -15.49 2.67 -6.66
C MET A 40 -15.71 1.34 -7.39
N ASN A 41 -14.64 0.55 -7.61
CA ASN A 41 -14.75 -0.79 -8.20
C ASN A 41 -15.74 -1.69 -7.44
N SER A 42 -15.61 -1.72 -6.11
CA SER A 42 -16.53 -2.51 -5.27
C SER A 42 -17.97 -2.02 -5.38
N LYS A 43 -18.17 -0.69 -5.42
CA LYS A 43 -19.51 -0.12 -5.54
C LYS A 43 -20.14 -0.38 -6.92
N VAL A 44 -19.38 -0.26 -8.00
CA VAL A 44 -19.85 -0.59 -9.36
C VAL A 44 -20.23 -2.07 -9.44
N LYS A 45 -19.42 -2.98 -8.93
CA LYS A 45 -19.78 -4.41 -8.88
C LYS A 45 -21.04 -4.68 -8.05
N GLN A 46 -21.21 -3.95 -6.95
CA GLN A 46 -22.40 -4.06 -6.12
C GLN A 46 -23.66 -3.67 -6.91
N VAL A 47 -23.70 -2.47 -7.50
CA VAL A 47 -24.88 -1.99 -8.22
C VAL A 47 -25.19 -2.83 -9.47
N LEU A 48 -24.15 -3.42 -10.11
CA LEU A 48 -24.34 -4.40 -11.19
C LEU A 48 -25.09 -5.65 -10.69
N ARG A 49 -24.74 -6.18 -9.53
CA ARG A 49 -25.44 -7.33 -8.90
C ARG A 49 -26.87 -6.98 -8.48
N GLU A 50 -27.10 -5.71 -8.14
CA GLU A 50 -28.43 -5.18 -7.80
C GLU A 50 -29.29 -4.92 -9.04
N GLY A 51 -28.75 -5.16 -10.26
CA GLY A 51 -29.50 -5.06 -11.53
C GLY A 51 -29.47 -3.69 -12.20
N ALA A 52 -28.54 -2.79 -11.78
CA ALA A 52 -28.36 -1.51 -12.43
C ALA A 52 -27.92 -1.67 -13.90
N THR A 53 -28.46 -0.83 -14.78
CA THR A 53 -28.06 -0.82 -16.18
C THR A 53 -26.69 -0.20 -16.39
N ILE A 54 -26.04 -0.55 -17.49
CA ILE A 54 -24.75 0.08 -17.86
C ILE A 54 -24.91 1.59 -18.04
N ASN A 55 -26.03 2.04 -18.58
CA ASN A 55 -26.33 3.46 -18.75
C ASN A 55 -26.33 4.20 -17.41
N ASP A 56 -27.00 3.63 -16.41
CA ASP A 56 -27.13 4.24 -15.08
C ASP A 56 -25.79 4.23 -14.31
N ILE A 57 -24.99 3.19 -14.52
CA ILE A 57 -23.63 3.11 -13.95
C ILE A 57 -22.71 4.13 -14.61
N ALA A 58 -22.73 4.26 -15.93
CA ALA A 58 -21.91 5.19 -16.69
C ALA A 58 -22.23 6.65 -16.30
N ALA A 59 -23.51 6.99 -16.18
CA ALA A 59 -23.96 8.29 -15.71
C ALA A 59 -23.54 8.53 -14.24
N GLY A 60 -23.72 7.54 -13.37
CA GLY A 60 -23.28 7.61 -11.96
C GLY A 60 -21.77 7.87 -11.81
N LEU A 61 -20.95 7.27 -12.68
CA LEU A 61 -19.51 7.51 -12.72
C LEU A 61 -19.20 8.94 -13.20
N ALA A 62 -19.90 9.48 -14.20
CA ALA A 62 -19.75 10.87 -14.63
C ALA A 62 -20.07 11.84 -13.49
N TYR A 63 -21.20 11.64 -12.79
CA TYR A 63 -21.54 12.42 -11.59
C TYR A 63 -20.48 12.30 -10.50
N SER A 64 -19.97 11.11 -10.25
CA SER A 64 -18.95 10.89 -9.23
C SER A 64 -17.65 11.64 -9.52
N VAL A 65 -17.21 11.66 -10.79
CA VAL A 65 -16.03 12.43 -11.23
C VAL A 65 -16.23 13.91 -10.99
N VAL A 66 -17.37 14.45 -11.39
CA VAL A 66 -17.69 15.88 -11.21
C VAL A 66 -17.80 16.24 -9.73
N LYS A 67 -18.54 15.45 -8.93
CA LYS A 67 -18.62 15.64 -7.47
C LYS A 67 -17.26 15.61 -6.80
N ASN A 68 -16.36 14.69 -7.21
CA ASN A 68 -14.99 14.66 -6.69
C ASN A 68 -14.21 15.94 -7.04
N CYS A 69 -14.34 16.43 -8.26
CA CYS A 69 -13.70 17.67 -8.67
C CYS A 69 -14.21 18.87 -7.84
N LEU A 70 -15.52 19.04 -7.78
CA LEU A 70 -16.14 20.19 -7.12
C LEU A 70 -15.92 20.18 -5.60
N TYR A 71 -16.21 19.05 -4.94
CA TYR A 71 -16.22 19.01 -3.49
C TYR A 71 -14.88 18.66 -2.84
N LYS A 72 -14.03 17.83 -3.51
CA LYS A 72 -12.75 17.42 -2.92
C LYS A 72 -11.56 18.19 -3.43
N VAL A 73 -11.52 18.47 -4.73
CA VAL A 73 -10.38 19.21 -5.32
C VAL A 73 -10.58 20.71 -5.13
N LEU A 74 -11.68 21.25 -5.60
CA LEU A 74 -12.01 22.67 -5.46
C LEU A 74 -12.53 23.03 -4.07
N LYS A 75 -12.93 22.02 -3.27
CA LYS A 75 -13.45 22.18 -1.89
C LYS A 75 -14.62 23.18 -1.81
N LEU A 76 -15.45 23.23 -2.84
CA LEU A 76 -16.63 24.10 -2.87
C LEU A 76 -17.66 23.57 -1.86
N LYS A 77 -18.13 24.46 -0.99
CA LYS A 77 -19.26 24.19 -0.10
C LYS A 77 -20.58 24.47 -0.81
N ASP A 78 -20.57 25.43 -1.73
CA ASP A 78 -21.70 25.84 -2.55
C ASP A 78 -21.24 25.98 -4.01
N ILE A 79 -21.92 25.28 -4.91
CA ILE A 79 -21.57 25.26 -6.34
C ILE A 79 -21.97 26.57 -7.02
N SER A 80 -22.93 27.32 -6.48
CA SER A 80 -23.39 28.60 -7.02
C SER A 80 -22.27 29.64 -7.13
N VAL A 81 -21.16 29.46 -6.38
CA VAL A 81 -19.94 30.28 -6.46
C VAL A 81 -19.31 30.26 -7.86
N LEU A 82 -19.55 29.20 -8.66
CA LEU A 82 -19.05 29.12 -10.04
C LEU A 82 -19.75 30.09 -11.01
N GLY A 83 -20.86 30.71 -10.59
CA GLY A 83 -21.64 31.59 -11.45
C GLY A 83 -22.64 30.85 -12.32
N LYS A 84 -23.27 31.57 -13.24
CA LYS A 84 -24.30 31.05 -14.15
C LYS A 84 -23.72 30.61 -15.49
N ASP A 85 -22.59 31.17 -15.89
CA ASP A 85 -21.91 30.89 -17.15
C ASP A 85 -20.61 30.16 -16.85
N ILE A 86 -20.55 28.87 -17.12
CA ILE A 86 -19.38 28.03 -16.83
C ILE A 86 -18.72 27.64 -18.15
N VAL A 87 -17.44 27.97 -18.31
CA VAL A 87 -16.64 27.52 -19.46
C VAL A 87 -15.76 26.36 -19.04
N VAL A 88 -15.82 25.27 -19.79
CA VAL A 88 -15.02 24.06 -19.53
C VAL A 88 -14.04 23.77 -20.67
N GLN A 89 -12.87 23.24 -20.29
CA GLN A 89 -11.80 22.90 -21.24
C GLN A 89 -11.03 21.67 -20.80
N GLY A 90 -10.26 21.09 -21.72
CA GLY A 90 -9.48 19.87 -21.50
C GLY A 90 -10.13 18.64 -22.10
N GLY A 91 -9.33 17.60 -22.41
CA GLY A 91 -9.76 16.40 -23.12
C GLY A 91 -10.90 15.62 -22.46
N THR A 92 -11.01 15.69 -21.12
CA THR A 92 -12.13 15.05 -20.37
C THR A 92 -13.49 15.63 -20.78
N MET A 93 -13.53 16.89 -21.23
CA MET A 93 -14.75 17.61 -21.63
C MET A 93 -15.23 17.19 -23.02
N ARG A 94 -14.54 16.30 -23.74
CA ARG A 94 -15.10 15.58 -24.90
C ARG A 94 -16.24 14.62 -24.50
N ASN A 95 -16.29 14.25 -23.23
CA ASN A 95 -17.32 13.36 -22.69
C ASN A 95 -18.59 14.18 -22.37
N ASP A 96 -19.63 13.99 -23.17
CA ASP A 96 -20.90 14.72 -23.03
C ASP A 96 -21.58 14.47 -21.69
N ALA A 97 -21.50 13.26 -21.17
CA ALA A 97 -22.06 12.92 -19.87
C ALA A 97 -21.39 13.68 -18.71
N VAL A 98 -20.09 13.96 -18.82
CA VAL A 98 -19.37 14.78 -17.82
C VAL A 98 -19.82 16.25 -17.90
N VAL A 99 -19.96 16.79 -19.09
CA VAL A 99 -20.47 18.17 -19.30
C VAL A 99 -21.88 18.28 -18.75
N ARG A 100 -22.75 17.31 -19.11
CA ARG A 100 -24.13 17.27 -18.61
C ARG A 100 -24.23 17.13 -17.10
N ALA A 101 -23.34 16.35 -16.49
CA ALA A 101 -23.27 16.23 -15.03
C ALA A 101 -22.86 17.54 -14.34
N ILE A 102 -21.99 18.36 -14.98
CA ILE A 102 -21.65 19.69 -14.46
C ILE A 102 -22.87 20.59 -14.51
N GLU A 103 -23.58 20.64 -15.64
CA GLU A 103 -24.82 21.43 -15.80
C GLU A 103 -25.85 21.08 -14.74
N LEU A 104 -26.16 19.78 -14.60
CA LEU A 104 -27.20 19.32 -13.67
C LEU A 104 -26.83 19.54 -12.21
N LEU A 105 -25.54 19.48 -11.86
CA LEU A 105 -25.07 19.72 -10.48
C LEU A 105 -24.96 21.21 -10.16
N SER A 106 -24.58 22.04 -11.13
CA SER A 106 -24.44 23.50 -10.92
C SER A 106 -25.72 24.28 -11.15
N GLY A 107 -26.66 23.74 -11.93
CA GLY A 107 -27.82 24.48 -12.40
C GLY A 107 -27.46 25.64 -13.35
N ALA A 108 -26.27 25.61 -13.93
CA ALA A 108 -25.69 26.66 -14.77
C ALA A 108 -25.58 26.18 -16.23
N GLU A 109 -25.49 27.10 -17.17
CA GLU A 109 -25.16 26.82 -18.55
C GLU A 109 -23.66 26.54 -18.69
N VAL A 110 -23.28 25.44 -19.40
CA VAL A 110 -21.88 25.06 -19.59
C VAL A 110 -21.48 25.20 -21.05
N ALA A 111 -20.62 26.18 -21.32
CA ALA A 111 -20.03 26.39 -22.63
C ALA A 111 -18.79 25.51 -22.82
N ARG A 112 -18.70 24.84 -23.95
CA ARG A 112 -17.56 24.02 -24.38
C ARG A 112 -17.25 24.32 -25.85
N CYS A 113 -15.96 24.51 -26.18
CA CYS A 113 -15.55 24.61 -27.59
C CYS A 113 -15.52 23.24 -28.26
N ASP A 114 -15.47 23.21 -29.59
CA ASP A 114 -15.45 21.97 -30.39
C ASP A 114 -14.19 21.12 -30.16
N THR A 115 -13.09 21.74 -29.76
CA THR A 115 -11.80 21.11 -29.50
C THR A 115 -11.27 21.41 -28.08
N PRO A 116 -12.00 20.97 -27.05
CA PRO A 116 -11.69 21.38 -25.67
C PRO A 116 -10.28 20.96 -25.22
N GLU A 117 -9.72 19.91 -25.79
CA GLU A 117 -8.37 19.41 -25.49
C GLU A 117 -7.25 20.35 -26.02
N LEU A 118 -7.51 21.18 -27.01
CA LEU A 118 -6.53 22.09 -27.58
C LEU A 118 -6.52 23.46 -26.93
N MET A 119 -7.46 23.75 -26.03
CA MET A 119 -7.59 25.08 -25.42
C MET A 119 -6.37 25.50 -24.61
N GLY A 120 -5.65 24.55 -24.00
CA GLY A 120 -4.39 24.83 -23.32
C GLY A 120 -3.29 25.31 -24.30
N ALA A 121 -3.16 24.64 -25.44
CA ALA A 121 -2.21 25.05 -26.49
C ALA A 121 -2.60 26.41 -27.10
N PHE A 122 -3.89 26.64 -27.33
CA PHE A 122 -4.39 27.92 -27.78
C PHE A 122 -4.10 29.06 -26.78
N GLY A 123 -4.30 28.81 -25.51
CA GLY A 123 -3.95 29.76 -24.44
C GLY A 123 -2.45 30.09 -24.40
N CYS A 124 -1.59 29.05 -24.55
CA CYS A 124 -0.14 29.26 -24.68
C CYS A 124 0.24 30.11 -25.90
N ALA A 125 -0.41 29.89 -27.06
CA ALA A 125 -0.18 30.68 -28.25
C ALA A 125 -0.58 32.18 -28.03
N LEU A 126 -1.74 32.42 -27.41
CA LEU A 126 -2.17 33.77 -27.05
C LEU A 126 -1.23 34.46 -26.05
N TYR A 127 -0.73 33.70 -25.08
CA TYR A 127 0.26 34.19 -24.13
C TYR A 127 1.57 34.54 -24.81
N ALA A 128 2.08 33.69 -25.68
CA ALA A 128 3.30 33.94 -26.46
C ALA A 128 3.18 35.17 -27.36
N MET A 129 2.01 35.39 -27.98
CA MET A 129 1.75 36.60 -28.77
C MET A 129 1.85 37.88 -27.96
N LYS A 130 1.46 37.87 -26.67
CA LYS A 130 1.53 39.03 -25.77
C LYS A 130 2.93 39.24 -25.20
N HIS A 131 3.72 38.20 -25.07
CA HIS A 131 5.05 38.20 -24.48
C HIS A 131 6.10 37.85 -25.55
N GLN A 132 6.29 38.77 -26.51
CA GLN A 132 7.20 38.53 -27.62
C GLN A 132 8.63 38.35 -27.11
N GLY A 133 9.20 37.19 -27.38
CA GLY A 133 10.61 36.84 -27.26
C GLY A 133 11.28 36.80 -28.66
N GLU A 134 12.48 36.22 -28.72
CA GLU A 134 13.13 35.91 -30.00
C GLU A 134 12.25 34.95 -30.80
N SER A 135 11.98 35.32 -32.07
CA SER A 135 11.20 34.48 -32.96
C SER A 135 12.06 33.33 -33.48
N VAL A 136 11.59 32.09 -33.24
CA VAL A 136 12.19 30.90 -33.79
C VAL A 136 11.30 30.37 -34.94
N SER A 137 11.92 30.02 -36.09
CA SER A 137 11.14 29.49 -37.21
C SER A 137 10.55 28.12 -36.89
N LEU A 138 9.39 27.79 -37.47
CA LEU A 138 8.77 26.50 -37.31
C LEU A 138 9.68 25.36 -37.80
N ASP A 139 10.40 25.59 -38.91
CA ASP A 139 11.37 24.62 -39.45
C ASP A 139 12.52 24.36 -38.46
N GLU A 140 12.98 25.39 -37.76
CA GLU A 140 14.03 25.22 -36.77
C GLU A 140 13.52 24.41 -35.57
N ILE A 141 12.27 24.64 -35.14
CA ILE A 141 11.63 23.85 -34.04
C ILE A 141 11.45 22.41 -34.46
N ILE A 142 10.94 22.16 -35.68
CA ILE A 142 10.73 20.80 -36.25
C ILE A 142 12.05 20.06 -36.38
N ASN A 143 13.09 20.72 -36.93
CA ASN A 143 14.39 20.10 -37.08
C ASN A 143 15.11 19.81 -35.79
N LYS A 144 14.98 20.70 -34.78
CA LYS A 144 15.51 20.46 -33.42
C LYS A 144 14.70 19.42 -32.63
N ALA A 145 13.47 19.14 -33.02
CA ALA A 145 12.57 18.22 -32.36
C ALA A 145 12.60 16.80 -32.99
N GLN A 146 13.52 16.51 -33.90
CA GLN A 146 13.67 15.15 -34.47
C GLN A 146 14.13 14.21 -33.34
N TYR A 147 13.39 13.15 -33.19
CA TYR A 147 13.66 12.11 -32.19
C TYR A 147 13.25 10.73 -32.68
N SER A 148 13.91 9.70 -32.21
CA SER A 148 13.42 8.33 -32.27
C SER A 148 12.71 7.97 -30.96
N ALA A 149 11.58 7.27 -31.06
CA ALA A 149 10.83 6.81 -29.89
C ALA A 149 10.85 5.29 -29.80
N ARG A 150 11.23 4.76 -28.64
CA ARG A 150 11.26 3.32 -28.38
C ARG A 150 10.53 2.99 -27.08
N SER A 151 9.54 2.11 -27.18
CA SER A 151 8.83 1.58 -26.02
C SER A 151 9.60 0.46 -25.35
N LEU A 152 9.68 0.48 -24.04
CA LEU A 152 10.33 -0.54 -23.23
C LEU A 152 9.59 -0.73 -21.87
N TYR A 153 9.69 -1.92 -21.31
CA TYR A 153 9.13 -2.18 -19.99
C TYR A 153 10.20 -2.01 -18.91
N CYS A 154 9.90 -1.15 -17.92
CA CYS A 154 10.77 -0.98 -16.77
C CYS A 154 10.84 -2.28 -15.95
N LYS A 155 12.06 -2.70 -15.61
CA LYS A 155 12.32 -3.90 -14.78
C LYS A 155 12.66 -3.58 -13.34
N GLY A 156 12.52 -2.33 -12.91
CA GLY A 156 12.93 -1.87 -11.59
C GLY A 156 12.00 -2.29 -10.44
N CYS A 157 10.75 -2.68 -10.75
CA CYS A 157 9.77 -3.15 -9.76
C CYS A 157 8.61 -3.87 -10.45
N ASP A 158 7.68 -4.41 -9.65
CA ASP A 158 6.53 -5.18 -10.14
C ASP A 158 5.52 -4.36 -10.97
N ASN A 159 5.56 -3.02 -10.89
CA ASN A 159 4.71 -2.16 -11.72
C ASN A 159 4.99 -2.29 -13.22
N ARG A 160 6.20 -2.73 -13.63
CA ARG A 160 6.59 -2.91 -15.04
C ARG A 160 6.07 -1.82 -15.95
N CYS A 161 6.24 -0.56 -15.55
CA CYS A 161 5.77 0.59 -16.32
C CYS A 161 6.20 0.47 -17.79
N LEU A 162 5.27 0.72 -18.70
CA LEU A 162 5.59 0.96 -20.09
C LEU A 162 6.22 2.34 -20.18
N VAL A 163 7.51 2.39 -20.52
CA VAL A 163 8.29 3.62 -20.63
C VAL A 163 8.59 3.85 -22.10
N ILE A 164 8.39 5.07 -22.55
CA ILE A 164 8.79 5.51 -23.89
C ILE A 164 10.09 6.31 -23.73
N ARG A 165 11.17 5.83 -24.33
CA ARG A 165 12.42 6.55 -24.45
C ARG A 165 12.40 7.33 -25.74
N TYR A 166 12.57 8.63 -25.63
CA TYR A 166 12.79 9.55 -26.75
C TYR A 166 14.29 9.83 -26.84
N GLU A 167 14.90 9.56 -27.95
CA GLU A 167 16.30 9.86 -28.24
C GLU A 167 16.36 10.96 -29.28
N PHE A 168 16.89 12.11 -28.87
CA PHE A 168 17.07 13.28 -29.72
C PHE A 168 18.41 13.21 -30.45
N GLU A 169 18.52 13.83 -31.63
CA GLU A 169 19.78 13.92 -32.39
C GLU A 169 20.92 14.56 -31.59
N SER A 170 20.59 15.39 -30.59
CA SER A 170 21.55 15.97 -29.65
C SER A 170 22.20 14.93 -28.71
N GLY A 171 21.84 13.65 -28.79
CA GLY A 171 22.27 12.58 -27.89
C GLY A 171 21.58 12.59 -26.51
N LYS A 172 20.69 13.56 -26.25
CA LYS A 172 19.90 13.57 -25.02
C LYS A 172 18.74 12.59 -25.12
N SER A 173 18.40 11.94 -23.99
CA SER A 173 17.23 11.06 -23.90
C SER A 173 16.22 11.65 -22.91
N TYR A 174 14.94 11.46 -23.23
CA TYR A 174 13.82 11.77 -22.35
C TYR A 174 12.95 10.53 -22.15
N TYR A 175 12.50 10.30 -20.94
CA TYR A 175 11.70 9.14 -20.58
C TYR A 175 10.30 9.58 -20.15
N SER A 176 9.26 8.97 -20.74
CA SER A 176 7.86 9.20 -20.43
C SER A 176 7.18 7.91 -20.04
N GLY A 177 6.13 8.00 -19.21
CA GLY A 177 5.35 6.83 -18.78
C GLY A 177 5.88 6.11 -17.54
N ASN A 178 7.05 6.47 -17.03
CA ASN A 178 7.55 5.99 -15.75
C ASN A 178 6.74 6.61 -14.60
N ARG A 179 6.41 5.77 -13.59
CA ARG A 179 5.70 6.23 -12.38
C ARG A 179 6.63 6.66 -11.25
N CYS A 180 7.91 6.45 -11.43
CA CYS A 180 8.97 6.89 -10.51
C CYS A 180 10.24 7.11 -11.32
N GLU A 181 11.21 7.83 -10.78
CA GLU A 181 12.49 8.12 -11.44
C GLU A 181 13.64 7.20 -10.98
N LYS A 182 13.31 6.03 -10.44
CA LYS A 182 14.31 5.11 -9.86
C LYS A 182 15.23 4.46 -10.90
N VAL A 183 14.71 4.13 -12.08
CA VAL A 183 15.46 3.45 -13.15
C VAL A 183 15.67 4.39 -14.32
N PHE A 184 14.64 5.11 -14.69
CA PHE A 184 14.66 6.11 -15.77
C PHE A 184 14.37 7.47 -15.17
N THR A 185 15.34 8.38 -15.24
CA THR A 185 15.22 9.75 -14.72
C THR A 185 15.45 10.75 -15.84
N ASN A 186 14.71 11.86 -15.81
CA ASN A 186 14.89 13.00 -16.68
C ASN A 186 15.64 14.15 -15.96
N GLY A 187 15.85 14.04 -14.65
CA GLY A 187 16.59 15.01 -13.84
C GLY A 187 18.00 14.53 -13.50
N GLU A 188 18.80 15.42 -12.96
CA GLU A 188 20.07 15.05 -12.33
C GLU A 188 19.76 14.23 -11.08
N SER A 189 20.24 12.99 -11.04
CA SER A 189 20.09 12.15 -9.86
C SER A 189 20.91 12.75 -8.71
N SER A 190 20.24 13.17 -7.64
CA SER A 190 20.96 13.44 -6.40
C SER A 190 21.58 12.13 -5.91
N ASN A 191 22.90 12.06 -5.87
CA ASN A 191 23.63 10.86 -5.46
C ASN A 191 23.51 10.54 -3.95
N ARG A 192 22.78 11.34 -3.18
CA ARG A 192 22.60 11.15 -1.73
C ARG A 192 21.26 10.46 -1.46
N LYS A 193 21.32 9.18 -1.12
CA LYS A 193 20.17 8.46 -0.58
C LYS A 193 20.05 8.73 0.91
N GLY A 194 18.83 8.93 1.38
CA GLY A 194 18.51 8.97 2.80
C GLY A 194 18.61 7.58 3.44
N LEU A 195 18.74 7.54 4.76
CA LEU A 195 18.70 6.30 5.54
C LEU A 195 17.24 5.82 5.68
N ASN A 196 17.02 4.50 5.63
CA ASN A 196 15.69 3.92 5.69
C ASN A 196 15.63 2.80 6.73
N VAL A 197 14.99 3.08 7.88
CA VAL A 197 14.87 2.11 8.99
C VAL A 197 14.02 0.90 8.59
N TYR A 198 13.05 1.05 7.68
CA TYR A 198 12.22 -0.08 7.25
C TYR A 198 13.03 -1.21 6.60
N ARG A 199 14.05 -0.89 5.82
CA ARG A 199 14.96 -1.89 5.24
C ARG A 199 15.74 -2.63 6.34
N GLN A 200 16.27 -1.87 7.30
CA GLN A 200 17.00 -2.47 8.43
C GLN A 200 16.06 -3.32 9.31
N LYS A 201 14.83 -2.85 9.52
CA LYS A 201 13.81 -3.61 10.26
C LYS A 201 13.47 -4.93 9.57
N GLU A 202 13.30 -4.92 8.26
CA GLU A 202 13.04 -6.12 7.46
C GLU A 202 14.16 -7.13 7.56
N GLU A 203 15.42 -6.67 7.49
CA GLU A 203 16.62 -7.49 7.67
C GLU A 203 16.69 -8.10 9.07
N LEU A 204 16.53 -7.29 10.12
CA LEU A 204 16.53 -7.74 11.51
C LEU A 204 15.42 -8.75 11.81
N LEU A 205 14.25 -8.59 11.15
CA LEU A 205 13.14 -9.53 11.30
C LEU A 205 13.45 -10.87 10.63
N PHE A 206 13.75 -10.88 9.35
CA PHE A 206 13.61 -12.06 8.50
C PHE A 206 14.93 -12.64 8.00
N HIS A 207 16.03 -11.91 8.09
CA HIS A 207 17.35 -12.42 7.70
C HIS A 207 17.97 -13.24 8.84
N ARG A 208 17.29 -14.34 9.18
CA ARG A 208 17.66 -15.25 10.26
C ARG A 208 17.83 -16.65 9.68
N SER A 209 19.02 -17.17 9.75
CA SER A 209 19.32 -18.53 9.33
C SER A 209 19.70 -19.37 10.55
N ALA A 210 18.99 -20.44 10.78
CA ALA A 210 19.44 -21.55 11.60
C ALA A 210 19.15 -22.81 10.78
N GLU A 211 20.17 -23.33 10.13
CA GLU A 211 20.09 -24.63 9.49
C GLU A 211 20.26 -25.72 10.53
N ILE A 212 19.25 -26.54 10.68
CA ILE A 212 19.27 -27.70 11.57
C ILE A 212 19.66 -28.92 10.73
N ALA A 213 20.74 -29.57 11.10
CA ALA A 213 21.18 -30.77 10.43
C ALA A 213 20.15 -31.90 10.66
N ALA A 214 19.51 -32.40 9.59
CA ALA A 214 18.49 -33.43 9.60
C ALA A 214 17.30 -33.11 10.55
N PRO A 215 16.52 -32.07 10.28
CA PRO A 215 15.38 -31.73 11.13
C PRO A 215 14.31 -32.82 11.07
N GLU A 216 13.77 -33.17 12.23
CA GLU A 216 12.63 -34.11 12.31
C GLU A 216 11.34 -33.46 11.82
N GLN A 217 11.25 -32.14 11.89
CA GLN A 217 10.06 -31.38 11.52
C GLN A 217 10.42 -29.99 10.96
N ILE A 218 9.67 -29.58 9.95
CA ILE A 218 9.76 -28.26 9.31
C ILE A 218 8.46 -27.49 9.57
N ILE A 219 8.54 -26.40 10.32
CA ILE A 219 7.41 -25.49 10.54
C ILE A 219 7.48 -24.33 9.57
N GLY A 220 6.44 -24.17 8.76
CA GLY A 220 6.25 -23.02 7.90
C GLY A 220 5.69 -21.83 8.67
N ILE A 221 6.31 -20.66 8.55
CA ILE A 221 5.79 -19.41 9.11
C ILE A 221 5.46 -18.46 7.96
N PRO A 222 4.19 -18.07 7.76
CA PRO A 222 3.83 -17.10 6.72
C PRO A 222 4.30 -15.71 7.14
N ARG A 223 5.00 -15.02 6.24
CA ARG A 223 5.52 -13.66 6.42
C ARG A 223 4.41 -12.63 6.30
N CYS A 224 3.53 -12.58 7.30
CA CYS A 224 2.32 -11.77 7.27
C CYS A 224 1.91 -11.28 8.66
N LEU A 225 1.03 -10.30 8.70
CA LEU A 225 0.35 -9.79 9.89
C LEU A 225 1.32 -9.51 11.05
N ASN A 226 1.10 -10.12 12.22
CA ASN A 226 1.91 -9.91 13.43
C ASN A 226 3.29 -10.60 13.38
N MET A 227 3.60 -11.40 12.38
CA MET A 227 4.95 -11.90 12.18
C MET A 227 5.95 -10.77 11.89
N TYR A 228 5.50 -9.63 11.41
CA TYR A 228 6.30 -8.42 11.32
C TYR A 228 6.62 -7.75 12.68
N GLU A 229 6.13 -8.34 13.78
CA GLU A 229 6.41 -7.91 15.15
C GLU A 229 7.16 -8.99 15.94
N GLU A 230 6.66 -10.23 15.90
CA GLU A 230 7.05 -11.30 16.82
C GLU A 230 7.88 -12.43 16.15
N TYR A 231 8.22 -12.31 14.87
CA TYR A 231 8.99 -13.36 14.17
C TYR A 231 10.34 -13.70 14.85
N PRO A 232 11.14 -12.76 15.38
CA PRO A 232 12.36 -13.08 16.09
C PRO A 232 12.15 -14.02 17.29
N PHE A 233 11.05 -13.82 18.03
CA PHE A 233 10.67 -14.70 19.13
C PHE A 233 10.34 -16.11 18.65
N TRP A 234 9.47 -16.24 17.64
CA TRP A 234 9.03 -17.53 17.15
C TRP A 234 10.15 -18.31 16.47
N HIS A 235 10.94 -17.66 15.64
CA HIS A 235 12.09 -18.27 14.99
C HIS A 235 13.07 -18.84 16.01
N THR A 236 13.44 -18.07 17.02
CA THR A 236 14.39 -18.51 18.05
C THR A 236 13.81 -19.60 18.93
N LEU A 237 12.52 -19.54 19.25
CA LEU A 237 11.84 -20.57 20.04
C LEU A 237 11.92 -21.94 19.34
N PHE A 238 11.49 -21.99 18.07
CA PHE A 238 11.47 -23.25 17.31
C PHE A 238 12.87 -23.78 17.04
N THR A 239 13.76 -22.95 16.56
CA THR A 239 15.14 -23.39 16.22
C THR A 239 15.90 -23.86 17.46
N SER A 240 15.68 -23.22 18.62
CA SER A 240 16.26 -23.70 19.90
C SER A 240 15.64 -25.02 20.40
N CYS A 241 14.47 -25.41 19.89
CA CYS A 241 13.85 -26.70 20.12
C CYS A 241 14.26 -27.77 19.09
N GLY A 242 15.18 -27.48 18.17
CA GLY A 242 15.56 -28.40 17.10
C GLY A 242 14.57 -28.50 15.95
N ILE A 243 13.62 -27.56 15.84
CA ILE A 243 12.61 -27.52 14.80
C ILE A 243 13.05 -26.54 13.71
N GLN A 244 13.13 -27.01 12.46
CA GLN A 244 13.47 -26.17 11.32
C GLN A 244 12.34 -25.20 11.00
N VAL A 245 12.66 -23.91 10.86
CA VAL A 245 11.71 -22.88 10.42
C VAL A 245 11.89 -22.63 8.93
N CYS A 246 10.79 -22.66 8.20
CA CYS A 246 10.70 -22.25 6.81
C CYS A 246 9.82 -21.00 6.71
N LEU A 247 10.42 -19.88 6.32
CA LEU A 247 9.68 -18.63 6.10
C LEU A 247 9.16 -18.57 4.67
N SER A 248 7.94 -18.05 4.46
CA SER A 248 7.45 -17.76 3.12
C SER A 248 8.25 -16.63 2.45
N ASP A 249 8.27 -16.62 1.12
CA ASP A 249 8.95 -15.58 0.35
C ASP A 249 8.36 -14.19 0.63
N PRO A 250 9.11 -13.09 0.37
CA PRO A 250 8.57 -11.75 0.41
C PRO A 250 7.31 -11.59 -0.44
N SER A 251 6.38 -10.73 -0.01
CA SER A 251 5.15 -10.46 -0.73
C SER A 251 5.40 -10.06 -2.18
N ASN A 252 4.68 -10.67 -3.09
CA ASN A 252 4.77 -10.43 -4.53
C ASN A 252 3.38 -10.26 -5.13
N PHE A 253 3.16 -9.18 -5.87
CA PHE A 253 1.84 -8.86 -6.42
C PHE A 253 1.34 -9.92 -7.42
N ARG A 254 2.23 -10.54 -8.22
CA ARG A 254 1.84 -11.60 -9.15
C ARG A 254 1.42 -12.88 -8.45
N LYS A 255 2.19 -13.29 -7.41
CA LYS A 255 1.80 -14.43 -6.57
C LYS A 255 0.42 -14.16 -5.93
N TYR A 256 0.17 -12.92 -5.48
CA TYR A 256 -1.12 -12.51 -4.96
C TYR A 256 -2.23 -12.61 -6.03
N GLU A 257 -2.02 -12.06 -7.23
CA GLU A 257 -3.02 -12.13 -8.32
C GLU A 257 -3.34 -13.58 -8.71
N HIS A 258 -2.33 -14.44 -8.76
CA HIS A 258 -2.51 -15.85 -9.07
C HIS A 258 -3.39 -16.55 -8.01
N ASN A 259 -3.22 -16.20 -6.74
CA ASN A 259 -3.92 -16.80 -5.61
C ASN A 259 -5.17 -16.00 -5.18
N ALA A 260 -5.51 -14.91 -5.86
CA ALA A 260 -6.61 -14.01 -5.47
C ALA A 260 -7.98 -14.70 -5.40
N ARG A 261 -8.20 -15.77 -6.16
CA ARG A 261 -9.42 -16.59 -6.13
C ARG A 261 -9.67 -17.30 -4.78
N MET A 262 -8.61 -17.50 -3.98
CA MET A 262 -8.70 -18.12 -2.65
C MET A 262 -9.20 -17.12 -1.59
N VAL A 263 -9.22 -15.82 -1.91
CA VAL A 263 -9.66 -14.78 -0.99
C VAL A 263 -11.18 -14.75 -0.92
N MET A 264 -11.75 -15.11 0.23
CA MET A 264 -13.20 -15.28 0.42
C MET A 264 -14.01 -13.98 0.34
N SER A 265 -13.38 -12.84 0.55
CA SER A 265 -14.07 -11.54 0.58
C SER A 265 -13.27 -10.44 -0.09
N ASP A 266 -13.88 -9.74 -1.04
CA ASP A 266 -13.28 -8.57 -1.68
C ASP A 266 -13.11 -7.39 -0.71
N ASN A 267 -13.87 -7.35 0.37
CA ASN A 267 -13.91 -6.24 1.32
C ASN A 267 -12.89 -6.35 2.46
N ILE A 268 -12.16 -7.46 2.54
CA ILE A 268 -11.12 -7.61 3.55
C ILE A 268 -9.90 -6.74 3.24
N CYS A 269 -9.16 -6.33 4.27
CA CYS A 269 -7.96 -5.50 4.10
C CYS A 269 -6.87 -6.24 3.30
N PHE A 270 -6.07 -5.48 2.57
CA PHE A 270 -5.03 -6.04 1.70
C PHE A 270 -3.99 -6.91 2.43
N PRO A 271 -3.50 -6.54 3.65
CA PRO A 271 -2.62 -7.42 4.42
C PRO A 271 -3.19 -8.82 4.69
N ALA A 272 -4.51 -8.92 4.94
CA ALA A 272 -5.17 -10.21 5.10
C ALA A 272 -5.26 -11.01 3.79
N LYS A 273 -5.49 -10.33 2.67
CA LYS A 273 -5.51 -10.97 1.34
C LYS A 273 -4.17 -11.62 0.99
N LEU A 274 -3.07 -11.01 1.38
CA LEU A 274 -1.71 -11.52 1.13
C LEU A 274 -1.43 -12.83 1.88
N VAL A 275 -2.09 -13.08 3.01
CA VAL A 275 -1.89 -14.31 3.80
C VAL A 275 -2.07 -15.56 2.96
N HIS A 276 -3.08 -15.59 2.07
CA HIS A 276 -3.36 -16.72 1.19
C HIS A 276 -2.16 -17.05 0.29
N SER A 277 -1.49 -16.02 -0.25
CA SER A 277 -0.28 -16.23 -1.07
C SER A 277 0.91 -16.75 -0.26
N HIS A 278 1.07 -16.30 0.98
CA HIS A 278 2.14 -16.78 1.85
C HIS A 278 1.91 -18.23 2.29
N VAL A 279 0.67 -18.58 2.57
CA VAL A 279 0.29 -19.98 2.90
C VAL A 279 0.52 -20.88 1.70
N GLN A 280 0.10 -20.48 0.51
CA GLN A 280 0.34 -21.24 -0.72
C GLN A 280 1.83 -21.46 -1.01
N ASP A 281 2.65 -20.42 -0.81
CA ASP A 281 4.11 -20.51 -0.94
C ASP A 281 4.72 -21.57 0.00
N LEU A 282 4.24 -21.67 1.23
CA LEU A 282 4.69 -22.67 2.20
C LEU A 282 4.25 -24.09 1.83
N ILE A 283 3.05 -24.24 1.27
CA ILE A 283 2.57 -25.52 0.74
C ILE A 283 3.45 -25.99 -0.42
N GLU A 284 3.80 -25.09 -1.33
CA GLU A 284 4.70 -25.36 -2.44
C GLU A 284 6.12 -25.74 -1.96
N LYS A 285 6.57 -25.18 -0.84
CA LYS A 285 7.83 -25.51 -0.15
C LYS A 285 7.76 -26.84 0.63
N LYS A 286 6.58 -27.47 0.70
CA LYS A 286 6.35 -28.77 1.32
C LYS A 286 6.76 -28.81 2.80
N VAL A 287 6.39 -27.78 3.56
CA VAL A 287 6.55 -27.79 5.02
C VAL A 287 5.58 -28.80 5.67
N ASP A 288 5.91 -29.34 6.84
CA ASP A 288 5.08 -30.36 7.50
C ASP A 288 3.81 -29.74 8.10
N ARG A 289 3.90 -28.51 8.60
CA ARG A 289 2.79 -27.74 9.18
C ARG A 289 3.02 -26.25 9.08
N ILE A 290 1.97 -25.46 9.14
CA ILE A 290 2.02 -23.99 9.10
C ILE A 290 1.64 -23.46 10.46
N PHE A 291 2.50 -22.61 11.04
CA PHE A 291 2.26 -21.97 12.33
C PHE A 291 1.69 -20.56 12.14
N MET A 292 0.46 -20.34 12.59
CA MET A 292 -0.24 -19.06 12.58
C MET A 292 -0.96 -18.87 13.91
N PRO A 293 -0.30 -18.40 14.98
CA PRO A 293 -0.87 -18.32 16.30
C PRO A 293 -2.04 -17.33 16.34
N PHE A 294 -3.04 -17.65 17.16
CA PHE A 294 -4.17 -16.79 17.46
C PHE A 294 -3.77 -15.82 18.57
N VAL A 295 -3.22 -14.65 18.20
CA VAL A 295 -2.68 -13.68 19.15
C VAL A 295 -3.71 -12.62 19.50
N ILE A 296 -4.28 -12.70 20.70
CA ILE A 296 -5.34 -11.79 21.18
C ILE A 296 -4.74 -10.48 21.67
N PHE A 297 -3.66 -10.58 22.46
CA PHE A 297 -3.09 -9.45 23.19
C PHE A 297 -1.58 -9.40 22.97
N GLU A 298 -1.10 -8.26 22.50
CA GLU A 298 0.32 -7.99 22.25
C GLU A 298 1.06 -7.55 23.52
N ARG A 299 2.38 -7.50 23.43
CA ARG A 299 3.22 -6.91 24.47
C ARG A 299 2.79 -5.47 24.69
N LYS A 300 2.46 -5.14 25.91
CA LYS A 300 2.14 -3.77 26.28
C LYS A 300 3.32 -3.10 26.98
N GLY A 301 3.44 -1.78 26.76
CA GLY A 301 4.22 -0.92 27.65
C GLY A 301 3.36 -0.47 28.83
N MET A 302 3.18 0.84 28.99
CA MET A 302 2.38 1.44 30.04
C MET A 302 0.88 1.60 29.67
N GLU A 303 0.48 1.19 28.48
CA GLU A 303 -0.90 1.27 28.01
C GLU A 303 -1.84 0.34 28.79
N GLN A 304 -3.11 0.74 28.94
CA GLN A 304 -4.11 -0.10 29.60
C GLN A 304 -4.44 -1.35 28.79
N ASN A 305 -4.54 -1.21 27.46
CA ASN A 305 -4.91 -2.26 26.52
C ASN A 305 -3.93 -2.37 25.36
N SER A 306 -3.77 -3.58 24.83
CA SER A 306 -2.88 -3.89 23.70
C SER A 306 -3.44 -5.04 22.86
N TYR A 307 -4.72 -4.92 22.47
CA TYR A 307 -5.38 -5.93 21.66
C TYR A 307 -4.98 -5.84 20.19
N ASN A 308 -4.96 -6.98 19.51
CA ASN A 308 -4.88 -7.03 18.06
C ASN A 308 -6.26 -6.79 17.43
N CYS A 309 -6.27 -6.30 16.19
CA CYS A 309 -7.52 -6.25 15.44
C CYS A 309 -8.01 -7.69 15.14
N PRO A 310 -9.32 -7.93 14.97
CA PRO A 310 -9.88 -9.27 14.73
C PRO A 310 -9.21 -10.03 13.58
N ILE A 311 -8.78 -9.33 12.53
CA ILE A 311 -8.08 -9.92 11.40
C ILE A 311 -6.71 -10.47 11.81
N VAL A 312 -5.90 -9.69 12.52
CA VAL A 312 -4.59 -10.15 13.00
C VAL A 312 -4.76 -11.29 13.99
N THR A 313 -5.78 -11.21 14.86
CA THR A 313 -6.05 -12.24 15.87
C THR A 313 -6.45 -13.57 15.25
N GLY A 314 -7.46 -13.60 14.38
CA GLY A 314 -8.18 -14.82 14.03
C GLY A 314 -8.13 -15.24 12.56
N TYR A 315 -7.29 -14.64 11.74
CA TYR A 315 -7.26 -14.96 10.30
C TYR A 315 -6.79 -16.38 10.00
N SER A 316 -6.08 -17.01 10.92
CA SER A 316 -5.74 -18.44 10.83
C SER A 316 -6.96 -19.35 10.69
N GLU A 317 -8.09 -19.01 11.32
CA GLU A 317 -9.33 -19.79 11.21
C GLU A 317 -9.96 -19.66 9.81
N VAL A 318 -9.83 -18.48 9.19
CA VAL A 318 -10.24 -18.27 7.79
C VAL A 318 -9.37 -19.14 6.87
N ILE A 319 -8.06 -19.15 7.09
CA ILE A 319 -7.14 -20.00 6.31
C ILE A 319 -7.51 -21.48 6.45
N LYS A 320 -7.77 -21.97 7.66
CA LYS A 320 -8.21 -23.37 7.87
C LYS A 320 -9.50 -23.70 7.11
N SER A 321 -10.44 -22.76 7.03
CA SER A 321 -11.71 -22.99 6.33
C SER A 321 -11.59 -23.03 4.81
N VAL A 322 -10.56 -22.39 4.25
CA VAL A 322 -10.32 -22.30 2.80
C VAL A 322 -9.39 -23.41 2.29
N GLN A 323 -8.47 -23.85 3.14
CA GLN A 323 -7.53 -24.92 2.82
C GLN A 323 -8.25 -26.27 2.84
N SER A 324 -8.48 -26.84 1.66
CA SER A 324 -9.18 -28.12 1.50
C SER A 324 -8.27 -29.35 1.56
N GLU A 325 -6.94 -29.21 1.52
CA GLU A 325 -6.02 -30.33 1.37
C GLU A 325 -4.79 -30.28 2.30
N GLY A 326 -4.69 -31.29 3.14
CA GLY A 326 -3.47 -31.99 3.53
C GLY A 326 -2.49 -31.37 4.51
N ILE A 327 -2.39 -30.02 4.64
CA ILE A 327 -1.44 -29.42 5.55
C ILE A 327 -2.10 -28.92 6.84
N SER A 328 -1.49 -29.21 7.99
CA SER A 328 -1.96 -28.70 9.28
C SER A 328 -1.64 -27.21 9.40
N VAL A 329 -2.65 -26.39 9.70
CA VAL A 329 -2.47 -24.98 10.11
C VAL A 329 -2.68 -24.91 11.62
N ASP A 330 -1.58 -24.75 12.34
CA ASP A 330 -1.58 -24.65 13.79
C ASP A 330 -1.85 -23.22 14.25
N SER A 331 -2.91 -23.03 15.01
CA SER A 331 -3.29 -21.73 15.56
C SER A 331 -3.46 -21.76 17.07
N PRO A 332 -2.39 -22.04 17.84
CA PRO A 332 -2.50 -22.01 19.29
C PRO A 332 -2.89 -20.63 19.78
N ALA A 333 -3.76 -20.56 20.79
CA ALA A 333 -4.13 -19.32 21.44
C ALA A 333 -2.94 -18.78 22.24
N ILE A 334 -2.49 -17.59 21.89
CA ILE A 334 -1.30 -16.94 22.46
C ILE A 334 -1.66 -15.57 23.00
N THR A 335 -1.10 -15.22 24.15
CA THR A 335 -1.17 -13.85 24.67
C THR A 335 0.18 -13.40 25.21
N PHE A 336 0.62 -12.22 24.80
CA PHE A 336 1.83 -11.60 25.33
C PHE A 336 1.55 -10.70 26.56
N LYS A 337 0.33 -10.74 27.09
CA LYS A 337 -0.08 -9.94 28.26
C LYS A 337 0.67 -10.30 29.53
N ASP A 338 0.88 -11.58 29.74
CA ASP A 338 1.52 -12.14 30.92
C ASP A 338 2.56 -13.18 30.53
N ARG A 339 3.77 -13.05 31.07
CA ARG A 339 4.90 -13.91 30.72
C ARG A 339 4.68 -15.37 31.11
N ASN A 340 4.07 -15.63 32.27
CA ASN A 340 3.87 -17.00 32.75
C ASN A 340 2.80 -17.72 31.91
N LEU A 341 1.76 -16.95 31.53
CA LEU A 341 0.73 -17.47 30.65
C LEU A 341 1.28 -17.76 29.25
N LEU A 342 2.09 -16.84 28.69
CA LEU A 342 2.79 -17.06 27.42
C LEU A 342 3.66 -18.31 27.46
N PHE A 343 4.46 -18.48 28.51
CA PHE A 343 5.28 -19.67 28.69
C PHE A 343 4.43 -20.95 28.74
N LYS A 344 3.32 -20.93 29.52
CA LYS A 344 2.40 -22.06 29.59
C LYS A 344 1.82 -22.45 28.24
N GLN A 345 1.39 -21.45 27.46
CA GLN A 345 0.85 -21.67 26.10
C GLN A 345 1.89 -22.20 25.14
N CYS A 346 3.10 -21.64 25.14
CA CYS A 346 4.22 -22.16 24.34
C CYS A 346 4.60 -23.58 24.73
N ARG A 347 4.65 -23.88 26.03
CA ARG A 347 4.93 -25.23 26.54
C ARG A 347 3.88 -26.23 26.10
N GLU A 348 2.61 -25.90 26.23
CA GLU A 348 1.50 -26.77 25.80
C GLU A 348 1.60 -27.12 24.32
N TYR A 349 1.87 -26.12 23.47
CA TYR A 349 2.03 -26.33 22.04
C TYR A 349 3.26 -27.20 21.71
N LEU A 350 4.43 -26.85 22.27
CA LEU A 350 5.70 -27.56 21.98
C LEU A 350 5.74 -28.96 22.56
N SER A 351 5.12 -29.21 23.72
CA SER A 351 4.96 -30.57 24.27
C SER A 351 4.12 -31.45 23.32
N GLY A 352 3.11 -30.86 22.65
CA GLY A 352 2.36 -31.51 21.59
C GLY A 352 3.20 -31.89 20.37
N LEU A 353 4.36 -31.25 20.21
CA LEU A 353 5.38 -31.57 19.18
C LEU A 353 6.51 -32.47 19.72
N SER A 354 6.32 -33.12 20.87
CA SER A 354 7.28 -34.01 21.50
C SER A 354 8.58 -33.37 21.98
N VAL A 355 8.58 -32.05 22.21
CA VAL A 355 9.73 -31.36 22.79
C VAL A 355 9.72 -31.50 24.31
N ASP A 356 10.85 -31.80 24.93
CA ASP A 356 10.94 -31.96 26.39
C ASP A 356 10.91 -30.60 27.12
N ASP A 357 10.43 -30.63 28.38
CA ASP A 357 10.21 -29.43 29.20
C ASP A 357 11.49 -28.61 29.44
N ARG A 358 12.64 -29.24 29.61
CA ARG A 358 13.91 -28.55 29.85
C ARG A 358 14.34 -27.77 28.61
N THR A 359 14.23 -28.38 27.45
CA THR A 359 14.51 -27.73 26.15
C THR A 359 13.55 -26.57 25.92
N ILE A 360 12.24 -26.75 26.18
CA ILE A 360 11.24 -25.68 26.07
C ILE A 360 11.59 -24.48 26.95
N GLN A 361 11.96 -24.72 28.22
CA GLN A 361 12.30 -23.64 29.15
C GLN A 361 13.53 -22.84 28.68
N GLN A 362 14.56 -23.52 28.18
CA GLN A 362 15.76 -22.87 27.67
C GLN A 362 15.48 -22.10 26.36
N ALA A 363 14.72 -22.70 25.46
CA ALA A 363 14.34 -22.11 24.20
C ALA A 363 13.48 -20.84 24.43
N PHE A 364 12.54 -20.87 25.36
CA PHE A 364 11.71 -19.73 25.70
C PHE A 364 12.52 -18.56 26.22
N GLN A 365 13.47 -18.79 27.12
CA GLN A 365 14.36 -17.75 27.66
C GLN A 365 15.22 -17.11 26.54
N LYS A 366 15.75 -17.94 25.62
CA LYS A 366 16.50 -17.44 24.46
C LYS A 366 15.61 -16.61 23.54
N ALA A 367 14.40 -17.07 23.27
CA ALA A 367 13.44 -16.36 22.43
C ALA A 367 13.04 -15.00 22.99
N GLU A 368 12.81 -14.91 24.32
CA GLU A 368 12.56 -13.63 24.98
C GLU A 368 13.76 -12.67 24.88
N SER A 369 14.96 -13.17 25.12
CA SER A 369 16.19 -12.39 25.03
C SER A 369 16.39 -11.86 23.60
N GLU A 370 16.15 -12.70 22.60
CA GLU A 370 16.28 -12.33 21.19
C GLU A 370 15.25 -11.26 20.78
N GLN A 371 14.00 -11.40 21.24
CA GLN A 371 12.97 -10.39 20.97
C GLN A 371 13.31 -9.04 21.61
N HIS A 372 13.85 -9.04 22.83
CA HIS A 372 14.32 -7.81 23.47
C HIS A 372 15.51 -7.20 22.73
N SER A 373 16.47 -8.02 22.30
CA SER A 373 17.60 -7.57 21.50
C SER A 373 17.17 -6.93 20.20
N PHE A 374 16.25 -7.55 19.48
CA PHE A 374 15.64 -6.99 18.26
C PHE A 374 15.03 -5.62 18.51
N ILE A 375 14.17 -5.49 19.55
CA ILE A 375 13.53 -4.23 19.89
C ILE A 375 14.55 -3.15 20.21
N ASN A 376 15.56 -3.45 21.05
CA ASN A 376 16.60 -2.51 21.44
C ASN A 376 17.42 -2.04 20.25
N THR A 377 17.86 -2.97 19.41
CA THR A 377 18.62 -2.67 18.20
C THR A 377 17.85 -1.74 17.27
N LEU A 378 16.54 -1.98 17.09
CA LEU A 378 15.69 -1.16 16.24
C LEU A 378 15.46 0.25 16.80
N VAL A 379 15.27 0.36 18.12
CA VAL A 379 15.16 1.67 18.82
C VAL A 379 16.46 2.46 18.67
N ASP A 380 17.59 1.81 18.90
CA ASP A 380 18.92 2.47 18.82
C ASP A 380 19.24 2.90 17.38
N TYR A 381 18.85 2.11 16.38
CA TYR A 381 19.03 2.47 14.98
C TYR A 381 18.23 3.75 14.62
N ASN A 382 16.97 3.85 15.09
CA ASN A 382 16.16 5.07 14.94
C ASN A 382 16.82 6.28 15.62
N LYS A 383 17.32 6.12 16.87
CA LYS A 383 17.99 7.19 17.61
C LYS A 383 19.26 7.66 16.91
N ASN A 384 20.07 6.74 16.38
CA ASN A 384 21.29 7.05 15.67
C ASN A 384 21.04 7.91 14.41
N ILE A 385 19.98 7.62 13.67
CA ILE A 385 19.60 8.46 12.51
C ILE A 385 19.24 9.88 12.96
N LEU A 386 18.44 10.03 14.02
CA LEU A 386 18.09 11.34 14.56
C LEU A 386 19.31 12.14 15.03
N GLN A 387 20.25 11.51 15.69
CA GLN A 387 21.49 12.17 16.12
C GLN A 387 22.37 12.64 14.96
N GLN A 388 22.39 11.90 13.87
CA GLN A 388 23.09 12.31 12.65
C GLN A 388 22.41 13.49 11.96
N THR A 389 21.08 13.59 12.07
CA THR A 389 20.27 14.62 11.41
C THR A 389 20.32 15.97 12.15
N GLY A 390 20.60 15.98 13.45
CA GLY A 390 20.71 17.22 14.26
C GLY A 390 21.80 18.20 13.81
N LYS A 391 22.59 17.86 12.77
CA LYS A 391 23.60 18.71 12.12
C LYS A 391 23.12 19.44 10.85
N GLY A 392 21.83 19.44 10.55
CA GLY A 392 21.17 20.54 9.82
C GLY A 392 20.92 20.39 8.33
N GLU A 393 21.29 19.31 7.62
CA GLU A 393 21.15 19.31 6.14
C GLU A 393 20.17 18.29 5.55
N THR A 394 19.69 17.34 6.32
CA THR A 394 18.85 16.26 5.77
C THR A 394 17.51 16.17 6.49
N LEU A 395 16.43 16.26 5.74
CA LEU A 395 15.08 16.06 6.27
C LEU A 395 14.94 14.62 6.80
N THR A 396 14.39 14.49 7.99
CA THR A 396 14.02 13.18 8.57
C THR A 396 12.51 13.13 8.78
N VAL A 397 11.89 12.08 8.28
CA VAL A 397 10.45 11.84 8.36
C VAL A 397 10.20 10.59 9.19
N MET A 398 9.32 10.67 10.18
CA MET A 398 8.78 9.49 10.86
C MET A 398 7.61 8.94 10.04
N LEU A 399 7.77 7.74 9.52
CA LEU A 399 6.70 7.00 8.86
C LEU A 399 6.15 5.98 9.87
N ALA A 400 5.02 6.33 10.48
CA ALA A 400 4.37 5.49 11.49
C ALA A 400 3.34 4.55 10.85
N GLY A 401 3.31 3.32 11.31
CA GLY A 401 2.41 2.31 10.74
C GLY A 401 2.28 1.07 11.59
N ARG A 402 1.38 0.19 11.20
CA ARG A 402 1.29 -1.15 11.82
C ARG A 402 2.49 -1.99 11.40
N PRO A 403 2.91 -3.02 12.17
CA PRO A 403 4.13 -3.79 11.88
C PRO A 403 4.22 -4.30 10.44
N TYR A 404 3.13 -4.79 9.89
CA TYR A 404 3.08 -5.32 8.52
C TYR A 404 3.25 -4.24 7.42
N HIS A 405 3.26 -2.94 7.74
CA HIS A 405 3.70 -1.91 6.80
C HIS A 405 5.22 -1.92 6.56
N THR A 406 5.97 -2.79 7.26
CA THR A 406 7.35 -3.13 6.88
C THR A 406 7.41 -3.83 5.53
N ASP A 407 6.35 -4.53 5.13
CA ASP A 407 6.21 -5.10 3.79
C ASP A 407 6.13 -4.01 2.73
N SER A 408 7.06 -4.05 1.78
CA SER A 408 7.16 -3.02 0.73
C SER A 408 5.95 -2.98 -0.21
N LEU A 409 5.24 -4.10 -0.39
CA LEU A 409 4.03 -4.17 -1.19
C LEU A 409 2.85 -3.52 -0.47
N ILE A 410 2.68 -3.77 0.83
CA ILE A 410 1.66 -3.13 1.67
C ILE A 410 1.92 -1.63 1.81
N GLN A 411 3.18 -1.24 1.98
CA GLN A 411 3.61 0.14 2.12
C GLN A 411 3.63 0.91 0.79
N HIS A 412 3.46 0.24 -0.35
CA HIS A 412 3.63 0.82 -1.69
C HIS A 412 5.01 1.45 -1.92
N LYS A 413 6.06 0.93 -1.26
CA LYS A 413 7.45 1.41 -1.34
C LYS A 413 7.63 2.90 -0.96
N VAL A 414 6.73 3.45 -0.13
CA VAL A 414 6.78 4.86 0.29
C VAL A 414 8.10 5.18 1.01
N SER A 415 8.56 4.30 1.91
CA SER A 415 9.84 4.50 2.61
C SER A 415 11.04 4.51 1.65
N ASP A 416 11.02 3.65 0.63
CA ASP A 416 12.06 3.62 -0.41
C ASP A 416 12.05 4.89 -1.26
N MET A 417 10.85 5.36 -1.63
CA MET A 417 10.69 6.59 -2.40
C MET A 417 11.25 7.79 -1.65
N LEU A 418 10.91 7.94 -0.36
CA LEU A 418 11.45 9.02 0.47
C LEU A 418 12.97 8.94 0.59
N SER A 419 13.51 7.75 0.83
CA SER A 419 14.95 7.51 0.89
C SER A 419 15.67 7.84 -0.43
N ASP A 420 15.09 7.44 -1.57
CA ASP A 420 15.63 7.76 -2.91
C ASP A 420 15.59 9.29 -3.20
N MET A 421 14.72 10.05 -2.52
CA MET A 421 14.70 11.53 -2.55
C MET A 421 15.70 12.18 -1.59
N GLY A 422 16.52 11.41 -0.89
CA GLY A 422 17.50 11.93 0.07
C GLY A 422 16.93 12.19 1.47
N VAL A 423 15.71 11.76 1.75
CA VAL A 423 15.05 11.93 3.06
C VAL A 423 15.35 10.73 3.95
N ASN A 424 15.73 10.96 5.19
CA ASN A 424 15.85 9.89 6.18
C ASN A 424 14.46 9.46 6.65
N VAL A 425 14.24 8.14 6.74
CA VAL A 425 12.98 7.56 7.19
C VAL A 425 13.21 6.79 8.48
N ILE A 426 12.56 7.23 9.55
CA ILE A 426 12.50 6.53 10.84
C ILE A 426 11.12 5.92 11.07
N THR A 427 10.99 5.03 12.04
CA THR A 427 9.76 4.31 12.35
C THR A 427 9.21 4.66 13.73
N ASP A 428 7.92 4.37 13.96
CA ASP A 428 7.26 4.45 15.25
C ASP A 428 7.87 3.52 16.33
N ASP A 429 8.79 2.64 15.95
CA ASP A 429 9.54 1.82 16.90
C ASP A 429 10.43 2.66 17.84
N LEU A 430 10.80 3.87 17.43
CA LEU A 430 11.54 4.83 18.26
C LEU A 430 10.89 5.05 19.63
N VAL A 431 9.57 5.13 19.69
CA VAL A 431 8.83 5.47 20.91
C VAL A 431 8.46 4.26 21.78
N ARG A 432 8.90 3.05 21.42
CA ARG A 432 8.56 1.81 22.17
C ARG A 432 8.93 1.87 23.65
N GLN A 433 10.05 2.52 23.96
CA GLN A 433 10.62 2.61 25.31
C GLN A 433 10.38 3.98 25.96
N MET A 434 9.60 4.85 25.32
CA MET A 434 9.32 6.18 25.82
C MET A 434 7.99 6.20 26.58
N ASP A 435 7.99 6.85 27.73
CA ASP A 435 6.76 7.15 28.45
C ASP A 435 6.12 8.42 27.91
N ILE A 436 5.23 8.26 26.93
CA ILE A 436 4.50 9.36 26.29
C ILE A 436 3.01 9.18 26.61
N PRO A 437 2.44 10.02 27.49
CA PRO A 437 1.03 9.91 27.84
C PRO A 437 0.15 10.29 26.63
N THR A 438 -0.82 9.43 26.31
CA THR A 438 -1.80 9.64 25.22
C THR A 438 -3.19 10.01 25.74
N GLY A 439 -3.30 10.39 27.03
CA GLY A 439 -4.57 10.61 27.74
C GLY A 439 -5.46 11.74 27.19
N ASP A 440 -4.92 12.64 26.35
CA ASP A 440 -5.69 13.72 25.71
C ASP A 440 -6.49 13.24 24.48
N ALA A 441 -6.30 11.99 24.07
CA ALA A 441 -7.02 11.42 22.95
C ALA A 441 -8.42 10.96 23.41
N HIS A 442 -9.47 11.58 22.87
CA HIS A 442 -10.89 11.30 23.19
C HIS A 442 -11.39 9.96 22.61
N PHE A 443 -10.57 8.90 22.59
CA PHE A 443 -10.97 7.59 22.12
C PHE A 443 -10.38 6.48 23.01
N VAL A 444 -11.02 5.32 22.95
CA VAL A 444 -10.57 4.15 23.71
C VAL A 444 -9.29 3.61 23.09
N ALA A 445 -8.19 3.72 23.81
CA ALA A 445 -6.88 3.19 23.43
C ALA A 445 -6.84 1.65 23.56
N GLN A 446 -7.56 0.96 22.68
CA GLN A 446 -7.73 -0.49 22.75
C GLN A 446 -6.66 -1.25 21.96
N TRP A 447 -6.21 -0.70 20.83
CA TRP A 447 -5.42 -1.41 19.84
C TRP A 447 -3.92 -1.18 20.02
N ALA A 448 -3.15 -2.26 20.09
CA ALA A 448 -1.70 -2.25 20.33
C ALA A 448 -0.95 -1.26 19.43
N TYR A 449 -1.09 -1.42 18.13
CA TYR A 449 -0.30 -0.65 17.18
C TYR A 449 -0.81 0.77 16.97
N THR A 450 -2.12 1.01 17.16
CA THR A 450 -2.68 2.35 17.14
C THR A 450 -2.13 3.19 18.29
N ASN A 451 -1.99 2.62 19.48
CA ASN A 451 -1.38 3.30 20.63
C ASN A 451 0.06 3.74 20.33
N ARG A 452 0.86 2.87 19.70
CA ARG A 452 2.23 3.21 19.32
C ARG A 452 2.29 4.31 18.26
N ILE A 453 1.42 4.25 17.25
CA ILE A 453 1.31 5.31 16.21
C ILE A 453 0.94 6.66 16.86
N LEU A 454 0.03 6.68 17.82
CA LEU A 454 -0.37 7.90 18.53
C LEU A 454 0.75 8.46 19.41
N LYS A 455 1.49 7.60 20.10
CA LYS A 455 2.70 8.02 20.82
C LYS A 455 3.72 8.63 19.88
N ALA A 456 3.93 8.02 18.71
CA ALA A 456 4.82 8.52 17.69
C ALA A 456 4.38 9.88 17.16
N ALA A 457 3.09 10.05 16.86
CA ALA A 457 2.53 11.34 16.45
C ALA A 457 2.63 12.43 17.52
N LYS A 458 2.50 12.07 18.79
CA LYS A 458 2.64 13.03 19.90
C LYS A 458 4.11 13.38 20.18
N TRP A 459 5.02 12.46 19.86
CA TRP A 459 6.46 12.68 20.00
C TRP A 459 7.01 13.65 18.96
N CYS A 460 6.52 13.58 17.70
CA CYS A 460 6.88 14.51 16.60
C CYS A 460 6.42 15.93 16.86
#